data_2f946dbcf8d3ae6e183a746ebbd1e1a1
#
_entry.id   2f946dbcf8d3ae6e183a746ebbd1e1a1
#
_cell.length_a   1.000
_cell.length_b   1.000
_cell.length_c   1.000
_cell.angle_alpha   90.00
_cell.angle_beta   90.00
_cell.angle_gamma   90.00
#
_symmetry.space_group_name_H-M   'P 1'
#
loop_
_entity.id
_entity.type
_entity.pdbx_description
1 polymer ?
#
loop_
_entity_poly.entity_id
_entity_poly.type
_entity_poly.pdbx_seq_one_letter_code
_entity_poly.pdbx_strand_id
1 'polypeptide(L)'
;FVDEIQDFVGYDLEVIKKLHEVGCNMTLVGDPRQTTYRTHYEAKYKKYAGGKIVIFVQDNIAGMNIDTTTLSTSHRNNQIICDLANQMYPDMKPCDSAMNEKTGHDGIFWVHENDIDKYVDIYNPVQLRYDKRTKVNPIPKTMNFGLSKGLTFNRVLIYPTKPMLDWLSGKSKDMKDESLSKFYVAVTRARYSVAF
;
A
#
# COMPACT_ATOMS: atom_id res chain seq x y z
N PHE A 1 -13.07 -15.31 9.83
CA PHE A 1 -11.95 -14.40 9.49
C PHE A 1 -12.33 -13.54 8.30
N VAL A 2 -12.04 -12.24 8.37
CA VAL A 2 -12.19 -11.29 7.26
C VAL A 2 -10.84 -10.63 7.06
N ASP A 3 -10.26 -10.81 5.86
CA ASP A 3 -9.00 -10.18 5.46
C ASP A 3 -9.29 -8.95 4.58
N GLU A 4 -8.31 -8.02 4.52
CA GLU A 4 -8.39 -6.79 3.73
C GLU A 4 -9.65 -5.95 4.06
N ILE A 5 -10.06 -5.93 5.33
CA ILE A 5 -11.30 -5.25 5.77
C ILE A 5 -11.35 -3.75 5.37
N GLN A 6 -10.19 -3.10 5.15
CA GLN A 6 -10.12 -1.70 4.71
C GLN A 6 -10.69 -1.46 3.30
N ASP A 7 -10.88 -2.51 2.50
CA ASP A 7 -11.49 -2.41 1.15
C ASP A 7 -13.03 -2.47 1.20
N PHE A 8 -13.60 -2.87 2.33
CA PHE A 8 -15.04 -2.99 2.52
C PHE A 8 -15.68 -1.61 2.62
N VAL A 9 -16.81 -1.42 1.94
CA VAL A 9 -17.59 -0.19 1.94
C VAL A 9 -19.09 -0.49 1.89
N GLY A 10 -19.91 0.49 2.24
CA GLY A 10 -21.36 0.40 2.07
C GLY A 10 -21.98 -0.82 2.75
N TYR A 11 -22.64 -1.66 1.97
CA TYR A 11 -23.35 -2.85 2.48
C TYR A 11 -22.42 -3.95 2.97
N ASP A 12 -21.17 -4.03 2.52
CA ASP A 12 -20.20 -5.01 3.05
C ASP A 12 -19.95 -4.75 4.53
N LEU A 13 -19.81 -3.47 4.91
CA LEU A 13 -19.69 -3.07 6.31
C LEU A 13 -20.97 -3.35 7.11
N GLU A 14 -22.15 -3.23 6.48
CA GLU A 14 -23.40 -3.62 7.11
C GLU A 14 -23.47 -5.12 7.40
N VAL A 15 -22.99 -5.95 6.49
CA VAL A 15 -22.92 -7.41 6.71
C VAL A 15 -22.03 -7.71 7.92
N ILE A 16 -20.84 -7.09 8.02
CA ILE A 16 -19.94 -7.25 9.18
C ILE A 16 -20.67 -6.88 10.48
N LYS A 17 -21.35 -5.73 10.49
CA LYS A 17 -22.13 -5.29 11.65
C LYS A 17 -23.22 -6.30 12.03
N LYS A 18 -23.98 -6.78 11.05
CA LYS A 18 -25.05 -7.78 11.27
C LYS A 18 -24.51 -9.11 11.80
N LEU A 19 -23.39 -9.60 11.28
CA LEU A 19 -22.74 -10.79 11.79
C LEU A 19 -22.34 -10.64 13.27
N HIS A 20 -21.84 -9.45 13.63
CA HIS A 20 -21.55 -9.15 15.04
C HIS A 20 -22.80 -9.13 15.91
N GLU A 21 -23.88 -8.47 15.45
CA GLU A 21 -25.17 -8.36 16.17
C GLU A 21 -25.80 -9.73 16.47
N VAL A 22 -25.62 -10.72 15.58
CA VAL A 22 -26.12 -12.09 15.80
C VAL A 22 -25.14 -12.98 16.58
N GLY A 23 -24.06 -12.40 17.14
CA GLY A 23 -23.14 -13.09 18.02
C GLY A 23 -22.04 -13.92 17.33
N CYS A 24 -21.75 -13.66 16.06
CA CYS A 24 -20.63 -14.33 15.38
C CYS A 24 -19.29 -13.87 15.98
N ASN A 25 -18.44 -14.83 16.33
CA ASN A 25 -17.04 -14.55 16.67
C ASN A 25 -16.27 -14.20 15.40
N MET A 26 -15.73 -12.99 15.33
CA MET A 26 -15.03 -12.50 14.15
C MET A 26 -13.62 -12.03 14.47
N THR A 27 -12.69 -12.28 13.55
CA THR A 27 -11.38 -11.63 13.48
C THR A 27 -11.32 -10.87 12.18
N LEU A 28 -11.10 -9.56 12.27
CA LEU A 28 -10.98 -8.65 11.14
C LEU A 28 -9.51 -8.23 11.01
N VAL A 29 -8.92 -8.42 9.85
CA VAL A 29 -7.52 -8.06 9.56
C VAL A 29 -7.47 -7.11 8.40
N GLY A 30 -6.58 -6.12 8.44
CA GLY A 30 -6.40 -5.17 7.36
C GLY A 30 -5.33 -4.14 7.64
N ASP A 31 -4.92 -3.44 6.58
CA ASP A 31 -3.99 -2.32 6.65
C ASP A 31 -4.66 -1.06 6.07
N PRO A 32 -5.06 -0.08 6.89
CA PRO A 32 -5.70 1.14 6.42
C PRO A 32 -4.91 1.91 5.35
N ARG A 33 -3.58 1.74 5.31
CA ARG A 33 -2.68 2.35 4.32
C ARG A 33 -2.82 1.75 2.93
N GLN A 34 -3.40 0.55 2.81
CA GLN A 34 -3.57 -0.19 1.56
C GLN A 34 -4.98 -0.06 0.95
N THR A 35 -5.70 1.00 1.25
CA THR A 35 -7.04 1.27 0.70
C THR A 35 -6.94 1.74 -0.75
N THR A 36 -6.67 0.82 -1.69
CA THR A 36 -6.53 1.12 -3.12
C THR A 36 -7.75 0.77 -3.94
N TYR A 37 -8.64 -0.02 -3.37
CA TYR A 37 -9.87 -0.50 -3.99
C TYR A 37 -11.07 -0.12 -3.11
N ARG A 38 -12.22 0.04 -3.74
CA ARG A 38 -13.50 0.10 -3.04
C ARG A 38 -14.40 -0.92 -3.70
N THR A 39 -15.01 -1.79 -2.91
CA THR A 39 -15.93 -2.81 -3.41
C THR A 39 -17.13 -2.17 -4.11
N HIS A 40 -17.61 -1.01 -3.61
CA HIS A 40 -18.77 -0.29 -4.17
C HIS A 40 -18.66 1.23 -3.99
N TYR A 41 -19.48 1.99 -4.75
CA TYR A 41 -19.62 3.45 -4.61
C TYR A 41 -20.99 3.77 -3.98
N GLU A 42 -21.15 3.50 -2.69
CA GLU A 42 -22.41 3.70 -2.00
C GLU A 42 -22.37 4.86 -1.00
N ALA A 43 -23.54 5.48 -0.76
CA ALA A 43 -23.68 6.56 0.20
C ALA A 43 -23.59 6.03 1.65
N LYS A 44 -24.05 4.78 1.88
CA LYS A 44 -24.03 4.15 3.19
C LYS A 44 -22.59 4.00 3.67
N TYR A 45 -22.32 4.45 4.88
CA TYR A 45 -20.99 4.40 5.51
C TYR A 45 -19.87 5.13 4.74
N LYS A 46 -20.20 6.01 3.78
CA LYS A 46 -19.22 6.78 2.99
C LYS A 46 -18.19 7.52 3.85
N LYS A 47 -18.57 7.97 5.05
CA LYS A 47 -17.68 8.68 5.98
C LYS A 47 -16.50 7.82 6.48
N TYR A 48 -16.60 6.50 6.38
CA TYR A 48 -15.55 5.55 6.79
C TYR A 48 -14.66 5.07 5.65
N ALA A 49 -14.91 5.51 4.43
CA ALA A 49 -14.06 5.17 3.30
C ALA A 49 -12.67 5.83 3.40
N GLY A 50 -11.69 5.28 2.70
CA GLY A 50 -10.35 5.88 2.61
C GLY A 50 -9.50 5.67 3.86
N GLY A 51 -9.38 4.44 4.33
CA GLY A 51 -8.51 4.07 5.47
C GLY A 51 -9.11 4.28 6.85
N LYS A 52 -10.41 4.66 6.94
CA LYS A 52 -11.09 4.93 8.21
C LYS A 52 -11.80 3.70 8.80
N ILE A 53 -11.37 2.51 8.44
CA ILE A 53 -12.00 1.25 8.90
C ILE A 53 -11.95 1.09 10.42
N VAL A 54 -10.87 1.52 11.06
CA VAL A 54 -10.74 1.49 12.52
C VAL A 54 -11.85 2.32 13.17
N ILE A 55 -12.14 3.51 12.64
CA ILE A 55 -13.22 4.38 13.13
C ILE A 55 -14.59 3.70 12.92
N PHE A 56 -14.79 3.01 11.79
CA PHE A 56 -16.02 2.24 11.57
C PHE A 56 -16.21 1.19 12.66
N VAL A 57 -15.18 0.42 12.98
CA VAL A 57 -15.24 -0.62 14.02
C VAL A 57 -15.56 0.01 15.38
N GLN A 58 -14.87 1.10 15.75
CA GLN A 58 -15.12 1.81 17.01
C GLN A 58 -16.56 2.32 17.14
N ASP A 59 -17.10 2.88 16.06
CA ASP A 59 -18.43 3.50 16.07
C ASP A 59 -19.58 2.48 15.97
N ASN A 60 -19.37 1.30 15.40
CA ASN A 60 -20.46 0.41 15.00
C ASN A 60 -20.37 -1.03 15.54
N ILE A 61 -19.23 -1.44 16.11
CA ILE A 61 -19.01 -2.82 16.57
C ILE A 61 -18.56 -2.80 18.03
N ALA A 62 -19.55 -2.69 18.93
CA ALA A 62 -19.29 -2.58 20.37
C ALA A 62 -18.56 -3.83 20.92
N GLY A 63 -17.57 -3.60 21.77
CA GLY A 63 -16.84 -4.68 22.45
C GLY A 63 -15.78 -5.41 21.60
N MET A 64 -15.57 -5.01 20.34
CA MET A 64 -14.47 -5.55 19.56
C MET A 64 -13.14 -4.95 20.02
N ASN A 65 -12.16 -5.81 20.34
CA ASN A 65 -10.82 -5.36 20.67
C ASN A 65 -10.07 -4.97 19.39
N ILE A 66 -9.44 -3.80 19.40
CA ILE A 66 -8.69 -3.28 18.26
C ILE A 66 -7.21 -3.25 18.63
N ASP A 67 -6.42 -4.08 17.94
CA ASP A 67 -4.96 -4.07 18.04
C ASP A 67 -4.34 -3.44 16.79
N THR A 68 -3.65 -2.32 16.97
CA THR A 68 -2.93 -1.60 15.91
C THR A 68 -1.42 -1.74 16.04
N THR A 69 -0.95 -2.67 16.89
CA THR A 69 0.45 -2.74 17.30
C THR A 69 1.14 -4.05 17.00
N THR A 70 0.44 -5.16 17.10
CA THR A 70 1.05 -6.52 16.98
C THR A 70 1.56 -6.79 15.56
N LEU A 71 0.83 -6.39 14.52
CA LEU A 71 1.21 -6.62 13.13
C LEU A 71 2.08 -5.46 12.57
N SER A 72 3.14 -5.09 13.28
CA SER A 72 4.03 -3.99 12.91
C SER A 72 5.38 -4.43 12.32
N THR A 73 5.51 -5.70 11.94
CA THR A 73 6.75 -6.25 11.38
C THR A 73 6.54 -6.72 9.95
N SER A 74 7.35 -6.23 9.03
CA SER A 74 7.37 -6.68 7.64
C SER A 74 8.35 -7.84 7.46
N HIS A 75 7.84 -8.96 6.97
CA HIS A 75 8.65 -10.10 6.52
C HIS A 75 8.96 -10.03 5.02
N ARG A 76 8.51 -8.97 4.34
CA ARG A 76 8.67 -8.77 2.90
C ARG A 76 9.73 -7.75 2.57
N ASN A 77 9.63 -6.57 3.16
CA ASN A 77 10.40 -5.40 2.79
C ASN A 77 11.67 -5.31 3.65
N ASN A 78 12.81 -4.90 3.08
CA ASN A 78 13.97 -4.52 3.90
C ASN A 78 13.71 -3.21 4.65
N GLN A 79 14.57 -2.87 5.62
CA GLN A 79 14.36 -1.73 6.50
C GLN A 79 14.28 -0.40 5.74
N ILE A 80 15.10 -0.20 4.70
CA ILE A 80 15.10 1.05 3.91
C ILE A 80 13.74 1.29 3.23
N ILE A 81 13.10 0.22 2.75
CA ILE A 81 11.77 0.30 2.16
C ILE A 81 10.70 0.54 3.24
N CYS A 82 10.82 -0.10 4.41
CA CYS A 82 9.95 0.16 5.55
C CYS A 82 10.04 1.64 5.98
N ASP A 83 11.25 2.18 6.07
CA ASP A 83 11.47 3.59 6.48
C ASP A 83 10.82 4.57 5.50
N LEU A 84 10.93 4.33 4.18
CA LEU A 84 10.25 5.15 3.18
C LEU A 84 8.72 5.04 3.32
N ALA A 85 8.21 3.82 3.53
CA ALA A 85 6.78 3.56 3.70
C ALA A 85 6.23 4.21 4.98
N ASN A 86 6.99 4.19 6.08
CA ASN A 86 6.63 4.82 7.35
C ASN A 86 6.52 6.36 7.22
N GLN A 87 7.35 6.98 6.40
CA GLN A 87 7.27 8.43 6.13
C GLN A 87 5.96 8.85 5.45
N MET A 88 5.29 7.95 4.74
CA MET A 88 3.99 8.23 4.09
C MET A 88 2.85 8.34 5.10
N TYR A 89 2.97 7.70 6.26
CA TYR A 89 1.96 7.66 7.32
C TYR A 89 2.61 7.89 8.69
N PRO A 90 3.11 9.10 8.95
CA PRO A 90 3.90 9.39 10.16
C PRO A 90 3.10 9.27 11.46
N ASP A 91 1.77 9.38 11.38
CA ASP A 91 0.87 9.28 12.54
C ASP A 91 0.50 7.82 12.89
N MET A 92 0.93 6.86 12.06
CA MET A 92 0.72 5.43 12.33
C MET A 92 1.96 4.79 12.94
N LYS A 93 1.76 3.68 13.67
CA LYS A 93 2.88 2.93 14.20
C LYS A 93 3.81 2.51 13.05
N PRO A 94 5.12 2.80 13.15
CA PRO A 94 6.07 2.40 12.12
C PRO A 94 6.16 0.88 12.02
N CYS A 95 6.42 0.41 10.81
CA CYS A 95 6.67 -0.99 10.51
C CYS A 95 8.17 -1.22 10.43
N ASP A 96 8.68 -2.18 11.20
CA ASP A 96 10.06 -2.61 11.15
C ASP A 96 10.24 -3.83 10.25
N SER A 97 11.45 -4.03 9.75
CA SER A 97 11.79 -5.17 8.92
C SER A 97 12.29 -6.35 9.74
N ALA A 98 11.75 -7.54 9.48
CA ALA A 98 12.36 -8.81 9.89
C ALA A 98 13.23 -9.44 8.79
N MET A 99 13.41 -8.76 7.66
CA MET A 99 14.14 -9.27 6.52
C MET A 99 15.64 -8.98 6.64
N ASN A 100 16.45 -10.04 6.66
CA ASN A 100 17.91 -9.95 6.79
C ASN A 100 18.66 -10.25 5.48
N GLU A 101 17.94 -10.67 4.43
CA GLU A 101 18.51 -11.04 3.16
C GLU A 101 19.05 -9.82 2.40
N LYS A 102 20.26 -9.92 1.82
CA LYS A 102 20.92 -8.89 1.03
C LYS A 102 21.28 -9.41 -0.35
N THR A 103 21.11 -8.58 -1.37
CA THR A 103 21.35 -8.95 -2.77
C THR A 103 22.43 -8.13 -3.45
N GLY A 104 23.01 -7.14 -2.76
CA GLY A 104 23.98 -6.21 -3.32
C GLY A 104 23.37 -5.04 -4.09
N HIS A 105 22.04 -5.03 -4.30
CA HIS A 105 21.29 -3.90 -4.86
C HIS A 105 19.98 -3.74 -4.06
N ASP A 106 20.11 -3.22 -2.86
CA ASP A 106 19.04 -3.16 -1.85
C ASP A 106 18.81 -1.71 -1.44
N GLY A 107 17.54 -1.29 -1.39
CA GLY A 107 17.15 0.05 -0.95
C GLY A 107 16.40 0.87 -2.00
N ILE A 108 16.60 2.20 -1.96
CA ILE A 108 15.89 3.17 -2.79
C ILE A 108 16.87 3.79 -3.79
N PHE A 109 16.48 3.83 -5.06
CA PHE A 109 17.33 4.33 -6.15
C PHE A 109 16.59 5.34 -7.01
N TRP A 110 17.34 6.32 -7.52
CA TRP A 110 16.90 7.21 -8.58
C TRP A 110 17.53 6.76 -9.88
N VAL A 111 16.72 6.56 -10.91
CA VAL A 111 17.17 6.16 -12.24
C VAL A 111 16.89 7.30 -13.20
N HIS A 112 17.94 7.78 -13.88
CA HIS A 112 17.78 8.80 -14.90
C HIS A 112 17.00 8.22 -16.08
N GLU A 113 16.17 9.03 -16.73
CA GLU A 113 15.32 8.60 -17.85
C GLU A 113 16.10 7.86 -18.96
N ASN A 114 17.30 8.35 -19.27
CA ASN A 114 18.18 7.75 -20.29
C ASN A 114 18.80 6.40 -19.86
N ASP A 115 18.77 6.05 -18.57
CA ASP A 115 19.36 4.82 -18.03
C ASP A 115 18.30 3.77 -17.69
N ILE A 116 17.01 4.03 -17.94
CA ILE A 116 15.92 3.11 -17.62
C ILE A 116 16.12 1.76 -18.30
N ASP A 117 16.43 1.74 -19.59
CA ASP A 117 16.60 0.49 -20.33
C ASP A 117 17.75 -0.33 -19.77
N LYS A 118 18.88 0.31 -19.49
CA LYS A 118 20.04 -0.33 -18.87
C LYS A 118 19.71 -0.86 -17.46
N TYR A 119 18.97 -0.09 -16.68
CA TYR A 119 18.54 -0.51 -15.34
C TYR A 119 17.64 -1.73 -15.41
N VAL A 120 16.69 -1.71 -16.34
CA VAL A 120 15.76 -2.82 -16.59
C VAL A 120 16.51 -4.09 -17.01
N ASP A 121 17.48 -3.98 -17.92
CA ASP A 121 18.28 -5.11 -18.40
C ASP A 121 19.12 -5.75 -17.29
N ILE A 122 19.68 -4.93 -16.40
CA ILE A 122 20.55 -5.41 -15.31
C ILE A 122 19.74 -6.03 -14.16
N TYR A 123 18.66 -5.37 -13.74
CA TYR A 123 17.97 -5.69 -12.49
C TYR A 123 16.60 -6.35 -12.67
N ASN A 124 16.06 -6.39 -13.88
CA ASN A 124 14.77 -6.99 -14.25
C ASN A 124 13.65 -6.66 -13.26
N PRO A 125 13.41 -5.37 -12.95
CA PRO A 125 12.35 -4.98 -12.02
C PRO A 125 10.97 -5.15 -12.63
N VAL A 126 9.96 -5.37 -11.79
CA VAL A 126 8.57 -5.17 -12.22
C VAL A 126 8.29 -3.68 -12.29
N GLN A 127 7.77 -3.22 -13.42
CA GLN A 127 7.42 -1.83 -13.62
C GLN A 127 6.03 -1.54 -13.08
N LEU A 128 5.94 -0.52 -12.22
CA LEU A 128 4.69 -0.09 -11.61
C LEU A 128 4.36 1.35 -12.03
N ARG A 129 3.12 1.57 -12.48
CA ARG A 129 2.62 2.87 -12.91
C ARG A 129 1.25 3.17 -12.31
N TYR A 130 0.91 4.45 -12.24
CA TYR A 130 -0.38 4.87 -11.69
C TYR A 130 -1.55 4.37 -12.55
N ASP A 131 -1.46 4.59 -13.86
CA ASP A 131 -2.47 4.14 -14.84
C ASP A 131 -1.84 3.86 -16.23
N LYS A 132 -2.65 3.39 -17.17
CA LYS A 132 -2.22 2.99 -18.51
C LYS A 132 -1.69 4.14 -19.38
N ARG A 133 -1.93 5.39 -19.02
CA ARG A 133 -1.45 6.59 -19.77
C ARG A 133 0.03 6.85 -19.54
N THR A 134 0.58 6.35 -18.44
CA THR A 134 2.02 6.48 -18.16
C THR A 134 2.80 5.61 -19.13
N LYS A 135 3.69 6.24 -19.91
CA LYS A 135 4.64 5.51 -20.77
C LYS A 135 5.68 4.81 -19.90
N VAL A 136 6.02 3.61 -20.26
CA VAL A 136 6.99 2.75 -19.55
C VAL A 136 7.85 2.00 -20.57
N ASN A 137 8.97 1.44 -20.13
CA ASN A 137 9.74 0.53 -20.98
C ASN A 137 8.86 -0.68 -21.40
N PRO A 138 8.84 -1.07 -22.70
CA PRO A 138 7.92 -2.10 -23.19
C PRO A 138 8.28 -3.54 -22.81
N ILE A 139 9.53 -3.78 -22.38
CA ILE A 139 10.08 -5.14 -22.25
C ILE A 139 9.65 -5.86 -20.97
N PRO A 140 9.83 -5.31 -19.75
CA PRO A 140 9.49 -6.07 -18.55
C PRO A 140 8.03 -6.01 -18.19
N LYS A 141 7.65 -6.88 -17.27
CA LYS A 141 6.29 -6.93 -16.72
C LYS A 141 5.89 -5.57 -16.14
N THR A 142 4.78 -5.05 -16.65
CA THR A 142 4.22 -3.76 -16.22
C THR A 142 2.84 -3.95 -15.65
N MET A 143 2.53 -3.26 -14.54
CA MET A 143 1.18 -3.23 -13.98
C MET A 143 0.86 -1.90 -13.31
N ASN A 144 -0.43 -1.63 -13.15
CA ASN A 144 -0.87 -0.47 -12.41
C ASN A 144 -0.69 -0.71 -10.88
N PHE A 145 -0.45 0.34 -10.10
CA PHE A 145 -0.23 0.25 -8.65
C PHE A 145 -1.30 -0.58 -7.94
N GLY A 146 -2.59 -0.30 -8.19
CA GLY A 146 -3.67 -1.05 -7.55
C GLY A 146 -3.67 -2.56 -7.87
N LEU A 147 -3.28 -2.94 -9.09
CA LEU A 147 -3.20 -4.34 -9.51
C LEU A 147 -2.02 -5.10 -8.88
N SER A 148 -1.06 -4.38 -8.31
CA SER A 148 0.07 -5.00 -7.61
C SER A 148 -0.25 -5.36 -6.15
N LYS A 149 -1.40 -4.95 -5.63
CA LYS A 149 -1.85 -5.29 -4.28
C LYS A 149 -1.89 -6.82 -4.11
N GLY A 150 -1.47 -7.32 -2.96
CA GLY A 150 -1.36 -8.76 -2.69
C GLY A 150 -0.13 -9.45 -3.31
N LEU A 151 0.54 -8.82 -4.28
CA LEU A 151 1.72 -9.39 -4.92
C LEU A 151 3.03 -9.00 -4.20
N THR A 152 4.09 -9.74 -4.51
CA THR A 152 5.45 -9.49 -4.00
C THR A 152 6.44 -9.63 -5.14
N PHE A 153 7.38 -8.70 -5.23
CA PHE A 153 8.43 -8.68 -6.25
C PHE A 153 9.80 -8.48 -5.60
N ASN A 154 10.83 -8.99 -6.22
CA ASN A 154 12.19 -8.75 -5.74
C ASN A 154 12.56 -7.27 -5.86
N ARG A 155 12.25 -6.67 -7.02
CA ARG A 155 12.56 -5.27 -7.34
C ARG A 155 11.40 -4.62 -8.07
N VAL A 156 11.17 -3.35 -7.82
CA VAL A 156 10.19 -2.55 -8.56
C VAL A 156 10.82 -1.28 -9.12
N LEU A 157 10.39 -0.91 -10.32
CA LEU A 157 10.64 0.40 -10.92
C LEU A 157 9.30 1.13 -10.97
N ILE A 158 9.18 2.19 -10.20
CA ILE A 158 7.96 2.98 -10.07
C ILE A 158 8.05 4.21 -10.96
N TYR A 159 7.04 4.43 -11.77
CA TYR A 159 6.86 5.66 -12.54
C TYR A 159 5.97 6.62 -11.73
N PRO A 160 6.56 7.54 -10.97
CA PRO A 160 5.80 8.37 -10.05
C PRO A 160 5.02 9.44 -10.80
N THR A 161 3.86 9.81 -10.27
CA THR A 161 3.12 11.00 -10.70
C THR A 161 3.77 12.26 -10.15
N LYS A 162 3.43 13.43 -10.70
CA LYS A 162 3.97 14.70 -10.20
C LYS A 162 3.80 14.88 -8.69
N PRO A 163 2.62 14.66 -8.07
CA PRO A 163 2.49 14.76 -6.61
C PRO A 163 3.41 13.81 -5.83
N MET A 164 3.67 12.60 -6.36
CA MET A 164 4.60 11.65 -5.75
C MET A 164 6.05 12.14 -5.85
N LEU A 165 6.44 12.70 -7.00
CA LEU A 165 7.76 13.33 -7.17
C LEU A 165 7.95 14.53 -6.24
N ASP A 166 6.93 15.37 -6.10
CA ASP A 166 6.97 16.52 -5.21
C ASP A 166 7.09 16.06 -3.73
N TRP A 167 6.43 14.98 -3.36
CA TRP A 167 6.56 14.36 -2.04
C TRP A 167 7.95 13.76 -1.82
N LEU A 168 8.46 12.95 -2.76
CA LEU A 168 9.78 12.33 -2.70
C LEU A 168 10.92 13.35 -2.61
N SER A 169 10.75 14.51 -3.28
CA SER A 169 11.74 15.61 -3.27
C SER A 169 11.58 16.56 -2.08
N GLY A 170 10.62 16.32 -1.19
CA GLY A 170 10.34 17.19 -0.05
C GLY A 170 9.69 18.53 -0.39
N LYS A 171 9.24 18.73 -1.63
CA LYS A 171 8.61 19.99 -2.09
C LYS A 171 7.19 20.16 -1.56
N SER A 172 6.44 19.09 -1.42
CA SER A 172 5.08 19.08 -0.88
C SER A 172 4.81 17.76 -0.18
N LYS A 173 4.09 17.84 0.94
CA LYS A 173 3.53 16.64 1.61
C LYS A 173 2.07 16.38 1.20
N ASP A 174 1.47 17.27 0.40
CA ASP A 174 0.07 17.19 0.02
C ASP A 174 -0.11 16.15 -1.10
N MET A 175 -0.69 15.04 -0.72
CA MET A 175 -1.11 13.99 -1.65
C MET A 175 -2.52 13.53 -1.26
N LYS A 176 -3.39 13.34 -2.26
CA LYS A 176 -4.72 12.78 -2.01
C LYS A 176 -4.60 11.38 -1.41
N ASP A 177 -5.45 11.04 -0.45
CA ASP A 177 -5.45 9.74 0.27
C ASP A 177 -5.37 8.54 -0.68
N GLU A 178 -6.16 8.55 -1.77
CA GLU A 178 -6.14 7.48 -2.77
C GLU A 178 -4.79 7.36 -3.47
N SER A 179 -4.16 8.49 -3.80
CA SER A 179 -2.84 8.50 -4.45
C SER A 179 -1.74 8.04 -3.49
N LEU A 180 -1.84 8.45 -2.23
CA LEU A 180 -0.91 8.04 -1.17
C LEU A 180 -1.01 6.53 -0.92
N SER A 181 -2.23 5.99 -0.78
CA SER A 181 -2.43 4.55 -0.59
C SER A 181 -1.92 3.73 -1.78
N LYS A 182 -2.16 4.18 -3.02
CA LYS A 182 -1.63 3.54 -4.22
C LYS A 182 -0.10 3.58 -4.27
N PHE A 183 0.49 4.69 -3.86
CA PHE A 183 1.94 4.85 -3.80
C PHE A 183 2.55 3.97 -2.72
N TYR A 184 1.95 3.94 -1.53
CA TYR A 184 2.34 3.03 -0.44
C TYR A 184 2.30 1.56 -0.89
N VAL A 185 1.21 1.15 -1.56
CA VAL A 185 1.11 -0.20 -2.11
C VAL A 185 2.24 -0.47 -3.10
N ALA A 186 2.51 0.43 -4.04
CA ALA A 186 3.56 0.24 -5.04
C ALA A 186 4.95 0.05 -4.40
N VAL A 187 5.31 0.90 -3.44
CA VAL A 187 6.60 0.84 -2.71
C VAL A 187 6.73 -0.46 -1.93
N THR A 188 5.68 -0.85 -1.20
CA THR A 188 5.71 -2.04 -0.34
C THR A 188 5.58 -3.37 -1.10
N ARG A 189 5.54 -3.36 -2.43
CA ARG A 189 5.61 -4.61 -3.24
C ARG A 189 7.02 -5.15 -3.36
N ALA A 190 8.04 -4.35 -3.16
CA ALA A 190 9.43 -4.74 -3.32
C ALA A 190 9.98 -5.44 -2.07
N ARG A 191 10.78 -6.49 -2.30
CA ARG A 191 11.59 -7.12 -1.24
C ARG A 191 12.90 -6.35 -1.03
N TYR A 192 13.64 -6.12 -2.10
CA TYR A 192 15.04 -5.68 -2.04
C TYR A 192 15.22 -4.23 -2.47
N SER A 193 14.62 -3.82 -3.60
CA SER A 193 14.83 -2.46 -4.07
C SER A 193 13.61 -1.83 -4.75
N VAL A 194 13.51 -0.52 -4.56
CA VAL A 194 12.57 0.36 -5.25
C VAL A 194 13.37 1.40 -6.02
N ALA A 195 13.09 1.55 -7.31
CA ALA A 195 13.64 2.61 -8.16
C ALA A 195 12.53 3.55 -8.64
N PHE A 196 12.89 4.82 -8.87
CA PHE A 196 12.04 5.88 -9.39
C PHE A 196 12.66 6.53 -10.62
#